data_b32169573f13dd5ee854775c0c4cea93
#
_entry.id   b32169573f13dd5ee854775c0c4cea93
#
_cell.length_a   1.000
_cell.length_b   1.000
_cell.length_c   1.000
_cell.angle_alpha   90.00
_cell.angle_beta   90.00
_cell.angle_gamma   90.00
#
_symmetry.space_group_name_H-M   'P 1'
#
loop_
_entity.id
_entity.type
_entity.pdbx_description
1 polymer ?
#
loop_
_entity_poly.entity_id
_entity_poly.type
_entity_poly.pdbx_seq_one_letter_code
_entity_poly.pdbx_strand_id
1 'polypeptide(L)'
;KLTSTLGQVGTITDNEDGTYGAAFTAPDKTGQAIVTATVATKNADLGFTVAELAGDVNGDNSVNIFDLVMVASMFGRAGQGLSGDVNGDGLVNIFDLVQVAGHFGKRVLAAAPSLLVEKLTFTNQQKRHIQSAIVELEEMPARSAAEELAFSFLKAMLPERLPEQTQLLPNYPNPFNPETWIPFELNQDSDVSLTIYETAGRLVRHLDLGVQPAGAYLQRDRAIYWDGRTQSGEQVASGTYF
;
A
#
# COMPACT_ATOMS: atom_id res chain seq x y z
N LYS A 1 -6.54 -45.96 15.11
CA LYS A 1 -7.06 -44.64 15.39
C LYS A 1 -5.91 -43.65 15.24
N LEU A 2 -6.16 -42.52 14.58
CA LEU A 2 -5.23 -41.39 14.58
C LEU A 2 -5.84 -40.22 15.39
N THR A 3 -4.99 -39.53 16.14
CA THR A 3 -5.33 -38.32 16.89
C THR A 3 -4.20 -37.32 16.75
N SER A 4 -4.49 -36.01 16.82
CA SER A 4 -3.49 -34.95 16.84
C SER A 4 -3.70 -34.05 18.05
N THR A 5 -2.60 -33.50 18.59
CA THR A 5 -2.63 -32.49 19.65
C THR A 5 -2.90 -31.10 19.09
N LEU A 6 -2.57 -30.88 17.81
CA LEU A 6 -2.74 -29.61 17.12
C LEU A 6 -3.05 -29.92 15.66
N GLY A 7 -4.03 -29.24 15.05
CA GLY A 7 -4.51 -29.53 13.71
C GLY A 7 -5.50 -30.69 13.64
N GLN A 8 -5.91 -31.07 12.43
CA GLN A 8 -6.89 -32.11 12.18
C GLN A 8 -6.30 -33.23 11.33
N VAL A 9 -6.58 -34.48 11.72
CA VAL A 9 -6.27 -35.66 10.92
C VAL A 9 -7.52 -36.11 10.18
N GLY A 10 -7.43 -36.27 8.87
CA GLY A 10 -8.51 -36.75 8.01
C GLY A 10 -8.76 -38.25 8.16
N THR A 11 -9.56 -38.79 7.26
CA THR A 11 -9.88 -40.22 7.21
C THR A 11 -8.64 -41.03 6.88
N ILE A 12 -8.53 -42.20 7.56
CA ILE A 12 -7.44 -43.15 7.31
C ILE A 12 -7.80 -43.95 6.03
N THR A 13 -6.84 -44.01 5.12
CA THR A 13 -6.92 -44.85 3.91
C THR A 13 -5.96 -46.03 4.09
N ASP A 14 -6.45 -47.24 3.87
CA ASP A 14 -5.64 -48.43 3.73
C ASP A 14 -5.14 -48.55 2.30
N ASN A 15 -3.85 -48.61 2.07
CA ASN A 15 -3.23 -48.71 0.76
C ASN A 15 -3.11 -50.15 0.24
N GLU A 16 -3.61 -51.14 1.01
CA GLU A 16 -3.59 -52.57 0.70
C GLU A 16 -2.16 -53.19 0.55
N ASP A 17 -1.13 -52.44 0.85
CA ASP A 17 0.28 -52.85 0.83
C ASP A 17 0.90 -52.97 2.25
N GLY A 18 0.05 -52.87 3.27
CA GLY A 18 0.44 -52.85 4.66
C GLY A 18 0.75 -51.46 5.20
N THR A 19 0.57 -50.41 4.39
CA THR A 19 0.69 -48.99 4.80
C THR A 19 -0.68 -48.32 4.89
N TYR A 20 -0.74 -47.27 5.72
CA TYR A 20 -1.95 -46.45 5.90
C TYR A 20 -1.60 -45.00 5.68
N GLY A 21 -2.48 -44.28 4.98
CA GLY A 21 -2.37 -42.86 4.74
C GLY A 21 -3.47 -42.07 5.45
N ALA A 22 -3.18 -40.85 5.87
CA ALA A 22 -4.18 -39.88 6.29
C ALA A 22 -3.69 -38.47 5.97
N ALA A 23 -4.60 -37.59 5.54
CA ALA A 23 -4.29 -36.19 5.37
C ALA A 23 -4.19 -35.50 6.75
N PHE A 24 -3.23 -34.62 6.92
CA PHE A 24 -3.13 -33.73 8.08
C PHE A 24 -3.41 -32.32 7.61
N THR A 25 -4.38 -31.64 8.25
CA THR A 25 -4.67 -30.24 8.04
C THR A 25 -4.02 -29.43 9.17
N ALA A 26 -3.06 -28.58 8.84
CA ALA A 26 -2.43 -27.70 9.79
C ALA A 26 -3.46 -26.73 10.39
N PRO A 27 -3.36 -26.38 11.66
CA PRO A 27 -4.22 -25.37 12.30
C PRO A 27 -3.71 -23.97 11.98
N ASP A 28 -4.54 -22.95 12.23
CA ASP A 28 -4.17 -21.53 12.13
C ASP A 28 -3.26 -21.07 13.30
N LYS A 29 -2.79 -22.00 14.12
CA LYS A 29 -1.91 -21.73 15.29
C LYS A 29 -0.60 -22.46 15.13
N THR A 30 0.48 -21.73 15.39
CA THR A 30 1.82 -22.31 15.48
C THR A 30 1.99 -23.18 16.72
N GLY A 31 2.87 -24.14 16.67
CA GLY A 31 3.19 -25.00 17.81
C GLY A 31 3.70 -26.35 17.40
N GLN A 32 3.92 -27.19 18.41
CA GLN A 32 4.29 -28.62 18.23
C GLN A 32 3.00 -29.43 18.02
N ALA A 33 2.87 -30.04 16.86
CA ALA A 33 1.84 -31.01 16.55
C ALA A 33 2.40 -32.41 16.78
N ILE A 34 1.69 -33.23 17.54
CA ILE A 34 2.01 -34.66 17.72
C ILE A 34 0.83 -35.43 17.16
N VAL A 35 1.06 -36.17 16.10
CA VAL A 35 0.10 -37.16 15.58
C VAL A 35 0.39 -38.51 16.16
N THR A 36 -0.57 -39.04 16.89
CA THR A 36 -0.47 -40.38 17.55
C THR A 36 -1.27 -41.40 16.77
N ALA A 37 -0.61 -42.43 16.29
CA ALA A 37 -1.24 -43.61 15.74
C ALA A 37 -1.41 -44.69 16.83
N THR A 38 -2.64 -45.15 17.05
CA THR A 38 -2.95 -46.20 18.04
C THR A 38 -3.48 -47.45 17.32
N VAL A 39 -2.80 -48.55 17.52
CA VAL A 39 -3.22 -49.88 17.05
C VAL A 39 -3.25 -50.83 18.25
N ALA A 40 -4.41 -51.32 18.61
CA ALA A 40 -4.64 -52.11 19.83
C ALA A 40 -4.14 -51.35 21.08
N THR A 41 -3.07 -51.82 21.71
CA THR A 41 -2.48 -51.19 22.89
C THR A 41 -1.15 -50.50 22.63
N LYS A 42 -0.74 -50.37 21.35
CA LYS A 42 0.53 -49.75 20.95
C LYS A 42 0.25 -48.37 20.32
N ASN A 43 1.07 -47.41 20.70
CA ASN A 43 1.07 -46.08 20.15
C ASN A 43 2.38 -45.80 19.42
N ALA A 44 2.31 -45.04 18.36
CA ALA A 44 3.45 -44.43 17.67
C ALA A 44 3.15 -42.93 17.46
N ASP A 45 4.09 -42.09 17.81
CA ASP A 45 3.97 -40.65 17.75
C ASP A 45 4.87 -40.09 16.64
N LEU A 46 4.33 -39.18 15.85
CA LEU A 46 5.06 -38.36 14.91
C LEU A 46 4.89 -36.89 15.33
N GLY A 47 5.99 -36.26 15.76
CA GLY A 47 6.04 -34.86 16.10
C GLY A 47 6.54 -34.00 14.92
N PHE A 48 5.90 -32.88 14.66
CA PHE A 48 6.38 -31.87 13.75
C PHE A 48 5.96 -30.47 14.21
N THR A 49 6.69 -29.47 13.74
CA THR A 49 6.40 -28.06 14.08
C THR A 49 5.49 -27.45 13.02
N VAL A 50 4.39 -26.90 13.47
CA VAL A 50 3.56 -25.99 12.66
C VAL A 50 4.14 -24.60 12.89
N ALA A 51 4.75 -24.03 11.88
CA ALA A 51 5.33 -22.68 11.91
C ALA A 51 4.50 -21.74 11.04
N GLU A 52 4.46 -20.48 11.43
CA GLU A 52 3.93 -19.43 10.58
C GLU A 52 4.78 -19.32 9.31
N LEU A 53 4.13 -19.05 8.19
CA LEU A 53 4.82 -18.73 6.96
C LEU A 53 5.37 -17.30 7.10
N ALA A 54 6.68 -17.17 7.26
CA ALA A 54 7.30 -15.87 7.40
C ALA A 54 6.95 -14.97 6.20
N GLY A 55 6.37 -13.80 6.49
CA GLY A 55 5.90 -12.86 5.46
C GLY A 55 4.43 -13.03 5.04
N ASP A 56 3.72 -14.05 5.52
CA ASP A 56 2.27 -14.19 5.38
C ASP A 56 1.58 -13.32 6.45
N VAL A 57 1.36 -12.07 6.11
CA VAL A 57 0.84 -11.05 7.02
C VAL A 57 -0.67 -11.13 7.18
N ASN A 58 -1.35 -11.62 6.15
CA ASN A 58 -2.81 -11.74 6.09
C ASN A 58 -3.33 -13.13 6.56
N GLY A 59 -2.43 -14.11 6.73
CA GLY A 59 -2.76 -15.47 7.20
C GLY A 59 -3.44 -16.35 6.15
N ASP A 60 -3.26 -16.06 4.86
CA ASP A 60 -3.86 -16.84 3.76
C ASP A 60 -3.01 -18.05 3.31
N ASN A 61 -1.91 -18.32 4.02
CA ASN A 61 -0.92 -19.36 3.74
C ASN A 61 -0.14 -19.17 2.44
N SER A 62 -0.01 -17.92 1.99
CA SER A 62 0.69 -17.56 0.77
C SER A 62 1.36 -16.20 0.95
N VAL A 63 2.63 -16.05 0.64
CA VAL A 63 3.27 -14.72 0.62
C VAL A 63 3.16 -14.16 -0.79
N ASN A 64 2.37 -13.12 -0.93
CA ASN A 64 2.01 -12.56 -2.23
C ASN A 64 1.80 -11.03 -2.15
N ILE A 65 1.22 -10.46 -3.21
CA ILE A 65 1.00 -9.01 -3.30
C ILE A 65 0.11 -8.46 -2.17
N PHE A 66 -0.82 -9.27 -1.63
CA PHE A 66 -1.73 -8.80 -0.58
C PHE A 66 -1.01 -8.56 0.74
N ASP A 67 0.04 -9.35 1.04
CA ASP A 67 0.88 -9.17 2.22
C ASP A 67 1.68 -7.86 2.12
N LEU A 68 2.29 -7.60 0.95
CA LEU A 68 2.98 -6.34 0.69
C LEU A 68 2.04 -5.13 0.84
N VAL A 69 0.82 -5.24 0.29
CA VAL A 69 -0.23 -4.22 0.44
C VAL A 69 -0.58 -4.00 1.91
N MET A 70 -0.72 -5.08 2.68
CA MET A 70 -1.09 -5.01 4.09
C MET A 70 -0.01 -4.29 4.90
N VAL A 71 1.27 -4.62 4.70
CA VAL A 71 2.39 -3.90 5.33
C VAL A 71 2.40 -2.43 4.92
N ALA A 72 2.33 -2.13 3.62
CA ALA A 72 2.35 -0.75 3.13
C ALA A 72 1.18 0.09 3.66
N SER A 73 0.00 -0.51 3.84
CA SER A 73 -1.18 0.16 4.43
C SER A 73 -0.99 0.54 5.90
N MET A 74 -0.03 -0.09 6.59
CA MET A 74 0.28 0.18 7.98
C MET A 74 1.55 1.02 8.17
N PHE A 75 2.21 1.49 7.10
CA PHE A 75 3.43 2.28 7.18
C PHE A 75 3.29 3.47 8.14
N GLY A 76 4.31 3.65 8.99
CA GLY A 76 4.39 4.69 10.00
C GLY A 76 3.60 4.39 11.28
N ARG A 77 2.94 3.24 11.38
CA ARG A 77 2.35 2.80 12.66
C ARG A 77 3.44 2.30 13.58
N ALA A 78 3.30 2.62 14.87
CA ALA A 78 4.18 2.18 15.95
C ALA A 78 3.35 1.50 17.05
N GLY A 79 3.88 0.42 17.63
CA GLY A 79 3.24 -0.30 18.73
C GLY A 79 3.57 -1.78 18.69
N GLN A 80 3.15 -2.50 19.73
CA GLN A 80 3.33 -3.97 19.80
C GLN A 80 2.15 -4.70 19.16
N GLY A 81 2.42 -5.83 18.52
CA GLY A 81 1.40 -6.73 17.97
C GLY A 81 0.74 -6.22 16.69
N LEU A 82 1.39 -5.32 15.96
CA LEU A 82 0.95 -4.92 14.63
C LEU A 82 1.28 -6.05 13.64
N SER A 83 0.30 -6.50 12.87
CA SER A 83 0.52 -7.57 11.88
C SER A 83 1.49 -7.17 10.77
N GLY A 84 1.64 -5.86 10.50
CA GLY A 84 2.60 -5.33 9.54
C GLY A 84 4.03 -5.19 10.07
N ASP A 85 4.24 -5.30 11.39
CA ASP A 85 5.56 -5.32 12.05
C ASP A 85 6.11 -6.75 11.99
N VAL A 86 6.69 -7.09 10.84
CA VAL A 86 7.14 -8.46 10.55
C VAL A 86 8.50 -8.76 11.19
N ASN A 87 9.32 -7.73 11.41
CA ASN A 87 10.62 -7.87 12.05
C ASN A 87 10.57 -7.76 13.57
N GLY A 88 9.44 -7.30 14.15
CA GLY A 88 9.20 -7.20 15.58
C GLY A 88 9.91 -6.02 16.26
N ASP A 89 10.29 -4.98 15.52
CA ASP A 89 10.99 -3.80 16.07
C ASP A 89 10.04 -2.74 16.65
N GLY A 90 8.73 -2.93 16.51
CA GLY A 90 7.69 -2.05 16.99
C GLY A 90 7.32 -0.91 16.04
N LEU A 91 7.83 -0.91 14.79
CA LEU A 91 7.53 0.06 13.74
C LEU A 91 7.20 -0.64 12.45
N VAL A 92 6.14 -0.23 11.76
CA VAL A 92 5.85 -0.71 10.40
C VAL A 92 6.49 0.24 9.39
N ASN A 93 7.50 -0.26 8.67
CA ASN A 93 8.32 0.53 7.76
C ASN A 93 8.83 -0.28 6.57
N ILE A 94 9.85 0.25 5.86
CA ILE A 94 10.42 -0.39 4.67
C ILE A 94 11.08 -1.75 4.98
N PHE A 95 11.65 -1.93 6.19
CA PHE A 95 12.34 -3.17 6.53
C PHE A 95 11.37 -4.35 6.63
N ASP A 96 10.14 -4.13 7.13
CA ASP A 96 9.07 -5.13 7.13
C ASP A 96 8.67 -5.52 5.71
N LEU A 97 8.49 -4.52 4.84
CA LEU A 97 8.12 -4.76 3.45
C LEU A 97 9.19 -5.56 2.71
N VAL A 98 10.47 -5.23 2.90
CA VAL A 98 11.61 -5.97 2.32
C VAL A 98 11.64 -7.41 2.86
N GLN A 99 11.33 -7.61 4.14
CA GLN A 99 11.27 -8.94 4.73
C GLN A 99 10.17 -9.78 4.09
N VAL A 100 8.96 -9.22 3.89
CA VAL A 100 7.87 -9.90 3.15
C VAL A 100 8.29 -10.17 1.71
N ALA A 101 8.89 -9.18 1.02
CA ALA A 101 9.37 -9.33 -0.34
C ALA A 101 10.41 -10.46 -0.48
N GLY A 102 11.27 -10.65 0.52
CA GLY A 102 12.25 -11.76 0.58
C GLY A 102 11.61 -13.15 0.69
N HIS A 103 10.35 -13.21 1.07
CA HIS A 103 9.58 -14.47 1.17
C HIS A 103 8.53 -14.61 0.04
N PHE A 104 8.47 -13.65 -0.89
CA PHE A 104 7.47 -13.60 -1.95
C PHE A 104 7.40 -14.89 -2.77
N GLY A 105 6.19 -15.37 -3.02
CA GLY A 105 5.92 -16.61 -3.76
C GLY A 105 5.96 -17.89 -2.92
N LYS A 106 6.36 -17.83 -1.63
CA LYS A 106 6.24 -18.96 -0.73
C LYS A 106 4.78 -19.26 -0.42
N ARG A 107 4.45 -20.55 -0.32
CA ARG A 107 3.09 -21.05 -0.01
C ARG A 107 3.17 -22.26 0.90
N VAL A 108 2.19 -22.39 1.77
CA VAL A 108 1.79 -23.68 2.32
C VAL A 108 0.65 -24.20 1.43
N LEU A 109 0.76 -25.40 0.92
CA LEU A 109 -0.19 -26.00 -0.05
C LEU A 109 -1.61 -26.08 0.56
N ALA A 110 -2.39 -25.02 0.38
CA ALA A 110 -3.84 -24.99 0.54
C ALA A 110 -4.41 -24.03 -0.50
N ALA A 111 -5.62 -24.31 -1.02
CA ALA A 111 -6.23 -23.56 -2.10
C ALA A 111 -6.35 -22.06 -1.75
N ALA A 112 -5.78 -21.21 -2.59
CA ALA A 112 -5.84 -19.77 -2.42
C ALA A 112 -7.25 -19.23 -2.68
N PRO A 113 -7.83 -18.39 -1.81
CA PRO A 113 -8.98 -17.58 -2.14
C PRO A 113 -8.57 -16.47 -3.11
N SER A 114 -9.31 -16.31 -4.19
CA SER A 114 -9.16 -15.18 -5.10
C SER A 114 -9.81 -13.96 -4.47
N LEU A 115 -9.02 -13.04 -3.92
CA LEU A 115 -9.49 -11.75 -3.44
C LEU A 115 -9.40 -10.72 -4.57
N LEU A 116 -10.50 -10.02 -4.80
CA LEU A 116 -10.57 -8.83 -5.66
C LEU A 116 -9.76 -7.71 -4.99
N VAL A 117 -8.81 -7.15 -5.73
CA VAL A 117 -8.07 -5.95 -5.30
C VAL A 117 -9.05 -4.78 -5.36
N GLU A 118 -9.65 -4.43 -4.23
CA GLU A 118 -10.32 -3.14 -4.08
C GLU A 118 -9.29 -2.02 -4.26
N LYS A 119 -9.72 -0.94 -4.89
CA LYS A 119 -8.85 0.22 -5.15
C LYS A 119 -8.35 0.78 -3.81
N LEU A 120 -7.10 0.51 -3.50
CA LEU A 120 -6.47 0.95 -2.25
C LEU A 120 -6.40 2.47 -2.21
N THR A 121 -6.91 3.03 -1.14
CA THR A 121 -6.78 4.47 -0.86
C THR A 121 -5.85 4.66 0.33
N PHE A 122 -4.80 5.45 0.14
CA PHE A 122 -3.85 5.79 1.20
C PHE A 122 -4.13 7.17 1.74
N THR A 123 -4.02 7.32 3.06
CA THR A 123 -3.97 8.65 3.69
C THR A 123 -2.70 9.39 3.26
N ASN A 124 -2.68 10.73 3.36
CA ASN A 124 -1.49 11.51 3.03
C ASN A 124 -0.27 11.11 3.88
N GLN A 125 -0.49 10.75 5.14
CA GLN A 125 0.59 10.28 6.00
C GLN A 125 1.19 8.97 5.47
N GLN A 126 0.35 8.00 5.10
CA GLN A 126 0.80 6.74 4.50
C GLN A 126 1.54 6.97 3.18
N LYS A 127 1.02 7.85 2.30
CA LYS A 127 1.70 8.21 1.05
C LYS A 127 3.09 8.81 1.30
N ARG A 128 3.26 9.64 2.33
CA ARG A 128 4.59 10.18 2.70
C ARG A 128 5.54 9.10 3.19
N HIS A 129 5.08 8.17 4.01
CA HIS A 129 5.92 7.05 4.44
C HIS A 129 6.32 6.16 3.26
N ILE A 130 5.40 5.89 2.33
CA ILE A 130 5.69 5.18 1.07
C ILE A 130 6.73 5.95 0.25
N GLN A 131 6.57 7.27 0.12
CA GLN A 131 7.52 8.11 -0.62
C GLN A 131 8.91 8.12 0.03
N SER A 132 8.99 8.22 1.37
CA SER A 132 10.26 8.14 2.10
C SER A 132 10.95 6.80 1.86
N ALA A 133 10.20 5.69 1.89
CA ALA A 133 10.71 4.35 1.60
C ALA A 133 11.21 4.21 0.15
N ILE A 134 10.52 4.83 -0.81
CA ILE A 134 10.97 4.87 -2.21
C ILE A 134 12.31 5.61 -2.31
N VAL A 135 12.45 6.77 -1.68
CA VAL A 135 13.69 7.56 -1.67
C VAL A 135 14.83 6.77 -1.03
N GLU A 136 14.60 6.14 0.12
CA GLU A 136 15.59 5.31 0.79
C GLU A 136 16.09 4.18 -0.11
N LEU A 137 15.20 3.49 -0.81
CA LEU A 137 15.57 2.45 -1.77
C LEU A 137 16.27 3.02 -3.02
N GLU A 138 15.91 4.23 -3.49
CA GLU A 138 16.57 4.88 -4.62
C GLU A 138 18.04 5.25 -4.33
N GLU A 139 18.34 5.63 -3.09
CA GLU A 139 19.69 6.02 -2.65
C GLU A 139 20.62 4.83 -2.41
N MET A 140 20.09 3.61 -2.35
CA MET A 140 20.93 2.40 -2.18
C MET A 140 21.81 2.15 -3.41
N PRO A 141 23.13 1.99 -3.25
CA PRO A 141 24.05 1.80 -4.36
C PRO A 141 23.88 0.45 -5.07
N ALA A 142 23.33 -0.54 -4.37
CA ALA A 142 22.95 -1.84 -4.91
C ALA A 142 21.78 -2.38 -4.10
N ARG A 143 20.77 -2.94 -4.77
CA ARG A 143 19.61 -3.56 -4.15
C ARG A 143 19.63 -5.07 -4.32
N SER A 144 19.25 -5.81 -3.30
CA SER A 144 18.92 -7.23 -3.37
C SER A 144 17.65 -7.46 -4.19
N ALA A 145 17.39 -8.71 -4.57
CA ALA A 145 16.14 -9.05 -5.28
C ALA A 145 14.87 -8.71 -4.48
N ALA A 146 14.92 -8.82 -3.15
CA ALA A 146 13.82 -8.46 -2.26
C ALA A 146 13.59 -6.94 -2.23
N GLU A 147 14.65 -6.15 -2.11
CA GLU A 147 14.59 -4.69 -2.15
C GLU A 147 14.13 -4.17 -3.51
N GLU A 148 14.55 -4.79 -4.61
CA GLU A 148 14.09 -4.42 -5.96
C GLU A 148 12.60 -4.73 -6.16
N LEU A 149 12.11 -5.86 -5.62
CA LEU A 149 10.69 -6.18 -5.63
C LEU A 149 9.89 -5.17 -4.80
N ALA A 150 10.33 -4.87 -3.57
CA ALA A 150 9.71 -3.88 -2.70
C ALA A 150 9.68 -2.49 -3.37
N PHE A 151 10.78 -2.09 -3.98
CA PHE A 151 10.89 -0.82 -4.70
C PHE A 151 9.91 -0.71 -5.87
N SER A 152 9.87 -1.73 -6.73
CA SER A 152 8.96 -1.79 -7.87
C SER A 152 7.50 -1.76 -7.42
N PHE A 153 7.19 -2.44 -6.33
CA PHE A 153 5.86 -2.47 -5.73
C PHE A 153 5.45 -1.08 -5.20
N LEU A 154 6.30 -0.43 -4.41
CA LEU A 154 6.02 0.90 -3.86
C LEU A 154 5.84 1.95 -4.97
N LYS A 155 6.64 1.90 -6.02
CA LYS A 155 6.48 2.79 -7.20
C LYS A 155 5.17 2.56 -7.94
N ALA A 156 4.70 1.32 -8.01
CA ALA A 156 3.38 1.02 -8.60
C ALA A 156 2.22 1.54 -7.73
N MET A 157 2.39 1.54 -6.40
CA MET A 157 1.39 2.07 -5.46
C MET A 157 1.34 3.59 -5.41
N LEU A 158 2.49 4.25 -5.56
CA LEU A 158 2.62 5.70 -5.55
C LEU A 158 3.36 6.18 -6.82
N PRO A 159 2.68 6.19 -7.99
CA PRO A 159 3.31 6.52 -9.26
C PRO A 159 3.72 8.01 -9.37
N GLU A 160 3.06 8.89 -8.62
CA GLU A 160 3.37 10.33 -8.57
C GLU A 160 3.95 10.70 -7.20
N ARG A 161 5.07 11.41 -7.19
CA ARG A 161 5.63 11.96 -5.96
C ARG A 161 4.73 13.06 -5.40
N LEU A 162 4.54 13.05 -4.09
CA LEU A 162 3.87 14.15 -3.41
C LEU A 162 4.81 15.38 -3.39
N PRO A 163 4.27 16.59 -3.63
CA PRO A 163 5.04 17.82 -3.48
C PRO A 163 5.54 18.01 -2.04
N GLU A 164 6.76 18.52 -1.90
CA GLU A 164 7.35 18.81 -0.59
C GLU A 164 6.69 20.00 0.11
N GLN A 165 6.19 20.95 -0.70
CA GLN A 165 5.55 22.17 -0.19
C GLN A 165 4.33 22.53 -1.04
N THR A 166 3.38 23.24 -0.41
CA THR A 166 2.26 23.86 -1.12
C THR A 166 2.76 25.13 -1.79
N GLN A 167 2.54 25.26 -3.11
CA GLN A 167 2.96 26.43 -3.87
C GLN A 167 2.08 26.70 -5.08
N LEU A 168 1.99 27.97 -5.41
CA LEU A 168 1.40 28.45 -6.66
C LEU A 168 2.53 28.54 -7.70
N LEU A 169 2.27 28.06 -8.91
CA LEU A 169 3.24 28.09 -10.00
C LEU A 169 2.84 29.11 -11.07
N PRO A 170 3.78 29.54 -11.93
CA PRO A 170 3.47 30.48 -13.02
C PRO A 170 2.38 29.94 -13.93
N ASN A 171 1.41 30.79 -14.23
CA ASN A 171 0.34 30.48 -15.20
C ASN A 171 0.87 30.31 -16.62
N TYR A 172 0.19 29.48 -17.42
CA TYR A 172 0.54 29.27 -18.81
C TYR A 172 -0.72 29.18 -19.70
N PRO A 173 -0.69 29.80 -20.91
CA PRO A 173 0.34 30.69 -21.39
C PRO A 173 0.42 31.98 -20.56
N ASN A 174 1.60 32.59 -20.53
CA ASN A 174 1.82 33.93 -20.01
C ASN A 174 2.79 34.66 -20.96
N PRO A 175 2.36 35.72 -21.69
CA PRO A 175 1.03 36.36 -21.66
C PRO A 175 -0.10 35.44 -22.10
N PHE A 176 -1.32 35.65 -21.55
CA PHE A 176 -2.51 34.86 -21.87
C PHE A 176 -3.44 35.59 -22.87
N ASN A 177 -4.19 34.83 -23.68
CA ASN A 177 -5.17 35.37 -24.61
C ASN A 177 -6.19 34.33 -25.09
N PRO A 178 -7.43 34.36 -24.67
CA PRO A 178 -7.97 35.05 -23.50
C PRO A 178 -7.82 34.20 -22.22
N GLU A 179 -7.37 32.95 -22.34
CA GLU A 179 -7.40 31.93 -21.32
C GLU A 179 -6.01 31.57 -20.82
N THR A 180 -5.95 31.08 -19.59
CA THR A 180 -4.73 30.56 -18.97
C THR A 180 -5.04 29.46 -17.96
N TRP A 181 -4.05 28.59 -17.75
CA TRP A 181 -4.05 27.59 -16.69
C TRP A 181 -3.09 28.02 -15.60
N ILE A 182 -3.53 27.90 -14.37
CA ILE A 182 -2.79 28.31 -13.18
C ILE A 182 -2.46 27.04 -12.40
N PRO A 183 -1.25 26.50 -12.57
CA PRO A 183 -0.84 25.29 -11.90
C PRO A 183 -0.48 25.56 -10.42
N PHE A 184 -0.64 24.56 -9.60
CA PHE A 184 -0.29 24.62 -8.19
C PHE A 184 0.08 23.23 -7.67
N GLU A 185 0.69 23.19 -6.51
CA GLU A 185 1.06 21.98 -5.80
C GLU A 185 0.56 22.03 -4.37
N LEU A 186 0.08 20.89 -3.88
CA LEU A 186 -0.36 20.72 -2.50
C LEU A 186 0.45 19.62 -1.82
N ASN A 187 1.10 19.96 -0.72
CA ASN A 187 1.80 18.97 0.09
C ASN A 187 0.87 18.20 1.03
N GLN A 188 -0.37 18.64 1.21
CA GLN A 188 -1.42 17.97 2.00
C GLN A 188 -2.79 18.29 1.43
N ASP A 189 -3.82 17.50 1.79
CA ASP A 189 -5.20 17.81 1.44
C ASP A 189 -5.57 19.17 2.02
N SER A 190 -6.07 20.04 1.18
CA SER A 190 -6.34 21.42 1.56
C SER A 190 -7.59 21.94 0.87
N ASP A 191 -8.30 22.83 1.55
CA ASP A 191 -9.35 23.63 0.94
C ASP A 191 -8.69 24.71 0.10
N VAL A 192 -8.99 24.73 -1.21
CA VAL A 192 -8.32 25.55 -2.22
C VAL A 192 -9.28 26.54 -2.81
N SER A 193 -8.93 27.82 -2.73
CA SER A 193 -9.57 28.88 -3.48
C SER A 193 -8.54 29.76 -4.18
N LEU A 194 -8.89 30.29 -5.34
CA LEU A 194 -8.07 31.23 -6.08
C LEU A 194 -8.83 32.53 -6.25
N THR A 195 -8.14 33.63 -5.97
CA THR A 195 -8.71 34.97 -6.17
C THR A 195 -7.82 35.79 -7.08
N ILE A 196 -8.41 36.37 -8.13
CA ILE A 196 -7.70 37.14 -9.14
C ILE A 196 -8.06 38.61 -8.96
N TYR A 197 -7.01 39.44 -8.90
CA TYR A 197 -7.12 40.90 -8.76
C TYR A 197 -6.46 41.62 -9.92
N GLU A 198 -6.96 42.78 -10.23
CA GLU A 198 -6.26 43.74 -11.11
C GLU A 198 -5.21 44.55 -10.28
N THR A 199 -4.36 45.29 -10.99
CA THR A 199 -3.28 46.09 -10.37
C THR A 199 -3.76 47.13 -9.36
N ALA A 200 -4.99 47.62 -9.48
CA ALA A 200 -5.62 48.54 -8.53
C ALA A 200 -6.21 47.84 -7.30
N GLY A 201 -6.05 46.51 -7.17
CA GLY A 201 -6.56 45.74 -6.05
C GLY A 201 -8.05 45.38 -6.12
N ARG A 202 -8.71 45.67 -7.25
CA ARG A 202 -10.11 45.32 -7.46
C ARG A 202 -10.23 43.83 -7.76
N LEU A 203 -11.16 43.16 -7.09
CA LEU A 203 -11.51 41.75 -7.33
C LEU A 203 -12.04 41.56 -8.76
N VAL A 204 -11.45 40.64 -9.50
CA VAL A 204 -11.83 40.27 -10.85
C VAL A 204 -12.60 38.93 -10.84
N ARG A 205 -12.03 37.91 -10.21
CA ARG A 205 -12.60 36.56 -10.17
C ARG A 205 -12.26 35.90 -8.88
N HIS A 206 -13.21 35.15 -8.35
CA HIS A 206 -13.00 34.19 -7.26
C HIS A 206 -13.43 32.81 -7.73
N LEU A 207 -12.56 31.84 -7.56
CA LEU A 207 -12.76 30.43 -7.90
C LEU A 207 -12.59 29.60 -6.65
N ASP A 208 -13.62 28.89 -6.25
CA ASP A 208 -13.61 27.98 -5.13
C ASP A 208 -13.54 26.54 -5.68
N LEU A 209 -12.48 25.81 -5.33
CA LEU A 209 -12.25 24.41 -5.75
C LEU A 209 -12.65 23.43 -4.65
N GLY A 210 -12.91 23.91 -3.45
CA GLY A 210 -13.15 23.08 -2.27
C GLY A 210 -11.92 22.24 -1.90
N VAL A 211 -12.14 21.16 -1.17
CA VAL A 211 -11.06 20.28 -0.68
C VAL A 211 -10.42 19.52 -1.84
N GLN A 212 -9.15 19.77 -2.05
CA GLN A 212 -8.31 19.09 -3.05
C GLN A 212 -7.30 18.17 -2.35
N PRO A 213 -7.08 16.94 -2.83
CA PRO A 213 -6.08 16.03 -2.26
C PRO A 213 -4.64 16.53 -2.51
N ALA A 214 -3.70 16.08 -1.67
CA ALA A 214 -2.27 16.31 -1.88
C ALA A 214 -1.84 15.79 -3.26
N GLY A 215 -1.06 16.59 -3.98
CA GLY A 215 -0.61 16.25 -5.33
C GLY A 215 -0.19 17.44 -6.18
N ALA A 216 0.28 17.16 -7.38
CA ALA A 216 0.68 18.16 -8.36
C ALA A 216 -0.45 18.40 -9.38
N TYR A 217 -0.86 19.65 -9.52
CA TYR A 217 -1.93 20.11 -10.39
C TYR A 217 -1.32 20.92 -11.56
N LEU A 218 -0.52 20.25 -12.38
CA LEU A 218 0.32 20.89 -13.40
C LEU A 218 -0.30 20.88 -14.78
N GLN A 219 -1.05 19.83 -15.11
CA GLN A 219 -1.61 19.60 -16.43
C GLN A 219 -2.92 20.39 -16.60
N ARG A 220 -3.32 20.67 -17.85
CA ARG A 220 -4.54 21.43 -18.18
C ARG A 220 -5.83 20.86 -17.62
N ASP A 221 -5.89 19.57 -17.47
CA ASP A 221 -7.04 18.83 -16.91
C ASP A 221 -7.13 18.92 -15.38
N ARG A 222 -6.04 19.37 -14.72
CA ARG A 222 -5.94 19.46 -13.24
C ARG A 222 -5.68 20.88 -12.74
N ALA A 223 -4.97 21.71 -13.51
CA ALA A 223 -4.67 23.09 -13.17
C ALA A 223 -5.94 23.95 -13.14
N ILE A 224 -5.91 25.04 -12.38
CA ILE A 224 -7.04 25.96 -12.33
C ILE A 224 -7.15 26.69 -13.67
N TYR A 225 -8.31 26.61 -14.28
CA TYR A 225 -8.60 27.27 -15.54
C TYR A 225 -9.24 28.64 -15.32
N TRP A 226 -8.72 29.68 -15.99
CA TRP A 226 -9.33 30.99 -16.07
C TRP A 226 -9.52 31.42 -17.53
N ASP A 227 -10.75 31.76 -17.85
CA ASP A 227 -11.19 32.14 -19.18
C ASP A 227 -11.00 33.65 -19.51
N GLY A 228 -10.27 34.38 -18.66
CA GLY A 228 -10.07 35.82 -18.82
C GLY A 228 -11.35 36.65 -18.60
N ARG A 229 -12.27 36.16 -17.76
CA ARG A 229 -13.53 36.86 -17.45
C ARG A 229 -13.65 37.22 -15.98
N THR A 230 -14.38 38.28 -15.75
CA THR A 230 -14.77 38.73 -14.39
C THR A 230 -15.79 37.79 -13.77
N GLN A 231 -16.14 38.03 -12.50
CA GLN A 231 -17.20 37.29 -11.81
C GLN A 231 -18.56 37.44 -12.50
N SER A 232 -18.83 38.58 -13.17
CA SER A 232 -20.05 38.84 -13.95
C SER A 232 -20.02 38.25 -15.37
N GLY A 233 -18.89 37.62 -15.77
CA GLY A 233 -18.74 37.00 -17.10
C GLY A 233 -18.25 37.98 -18.20
N GLU A 234 -17.92 39.20 -17.84
CA GLU A 234 -17.38 40.22 -18.78
C GLU A 234 -15.90 39.91 -19.07
N GLN A 235 -15.48 40.10 -20.33
CA GLN A 235 -14.07 39.88 -20.68
C GLN A 235 -13.21 40.99 -20.06
N VAL A 236 -12.09 40.59 -19.48
CA VAL A 236 -11.15 41.52 -18.86
C VAL A 236 -10.36 42.30 -19.92
N ALA A 237 -9.95 43.52 -19.60
CA ALA A 237 -9.08 44.31 -20.45
C ALA A 237 -7.67 43.72 -20.52
N SER A 238 -6.88 44.11 -21.51
CA SER A 238 -5.45 43.80 -21.53
C SER A 238 -4.76 44.46 -20.32
N GLY A 239 -4.03 43.69 -19.57
CA GLY A 239 -3.37 44.16 -18.34
C GLY A 239 -2.68 43.07 -17.58
N THR A 240 -2.14 43.45 -16.39
CA THR A 240 -1.54 42.51 -15.42
C THR A 240 -2.56 42.21 -14.32
N TYR A 241 -2.64 40.97 -13.97
CA TYR A 241 -3.51 40.42 -12.91
C TYR A 241 -2.67 39.64 -11.93
N PHE A 242 -3.16 39.57 -10.70
CA PHE A 242 -2.48 38.90 -9.58
C PHE A 242 -3.40 37.91 -8.92
#